data_a8b4d00cd31d270ebde1efa00143ffa9
#
_entry.id   a8b4d00cd31d270ebde1efa00143ffa9
#
_cell.length_a   1.000
_cell.length_b   1.000
_cell.length_c   1.000
_cell.angle_alpha   90.00
_cell.angle_beta   90.00
_cell.angle_gamma   90.00
#
_symmetry.space_group_name_H-M   'P 1'
#
loop_
_entity.id
_entity.type
_entity.pdbx_description
1 polymer ?
#
loop_
_entity_poly.entity_id
_entity_poly.type
_entity_poly.pdbx_seq_one_letter_code
_entity_poly.pdbx_strand_id
1 'polypeptide(L)'
;AINEAMRDWVTNVRTTHYVLGSVLGADPYPRMVRDFQAVIGAEARQQILEATGRLPECLLACVGGGSNAMGLFYPFLAETGIRMVGVEAGGLGVSRGRHAARFAEGVQGILHGTRSYVLQDADGQIRVTHSISAGLDYSGVGPEHAYYRDLGRIEYVPVTDTEALEGFRLLCETEGI
;
A
#
# COMPACT_ATOMS: atom_id res chain seq x y z
N ALA A 1 -0.21 -17.73 3.76
CA ALA A 1 1.18 -17.84 3.25
C ALA A 1 2.17 -17.09 4.15
N ILE A 2 2.01 -15.75 4.37
CA ILE A 2 2.99 -14.92 5.13
C ILE A 2 3.23 -15.47 6.55
N ASN A 3 2.19 -15.81 7.30
CA ASN A 3 2.32 -16.33 8.67
C ASN A 3 3.17 -17.62 8.72
N GLU A 4 3.04 -18.50 7.74
CA GLU A 4 3.84 -19.72 7.67
C GLU A 4 5.29 -19.42 7.32
N ALA A 5 5.53 -18.52 6.36
CA ALA A 5 6.88 -18.09 6.01
C ALA A 5 7.61 -17.45 7.21
N MET A 6 6.92 -16.61 7.97
CA MET A 6 7.48 -16.00 9.19
C MET A 6 7.72 -17.05 10.29
N ARG A 7 6.82 -18.01 10.46
CA ARG A 7 6.97 -19.10 11.45
C ARG A 7 8.18 -19.96 11.13
N ASP A 8 8.35 -20.34 9.86
CA ASP A 8 9.53 -21.08 9.42
C ASP A 8 10.81 -20.27 9.61
N TRP A 9 10.81 -19.00 9.17
CA TRP A 9 11.97 -18.13 9.32
C TRP A 9 12.43 -17.95 10.77
N VAL A 10 11.53 -17.64 11.70
CA VAL A 10 11.92 -17.45 13.12
C VAL A 10 12.36 -18.75 13.79
N THR A 11 11.86 -19.89 13.31
CA THR A 11 12.25 -21.22 13.80
C THR A 11 13.64 -21.60 13.29
N ASN A 12 13.94 -21.29 12.03
CA ASN A 12 15.13 -21.72 11.30
C ASN A 12 16.05 -20.55 10.92
N VAL A 13 16.09 -19.47 11.71
CA VAL A 13 16.76 -18.20 11.38
C VAL A 13 18.24 -18.34 10.97
N ARG A 14 18.94 -19.38 11.39
CA ARG A 14 20.34 -19.63 11.04
C ARG A 14 20.53 -20.17 9.62
N THR A 15 19.52 -20.78 9.05
CA THR A 15 19.59 -21.49 7.75
C THR A 15 18.57 -20.98 6.74
N THR A 16 17.63 -20.14 7.18
CA THR A 16 16.56 -19.58 6.35
C THR A 16 16.71 -18.08 6.24
N HIS A 17 16.74 -17.54 5.03
CA HIS A 17 16.70 -16.12 4.76
C HIS A 17 15.30 -15.72 4.26
N TYR A 18 14.68 -14.75 4.95
CA TYR A 18 13.37 -14.25 4.57
C TYR A 18 13.51 -13.08 3.61
N VAL A 19 13.15 -13.28 2.35
CA VAL A 19 13.14 -12.24 1.31
C VAL A 19 11.76 -11.56 1.33
N LEU A 20 11.67 -10.42 2.00
CA LEU A 20 10.45 -9.63 2.11
C LEU A 20 10.43 -8.53 1.05
N GLY A 21 9.38 -8.51 0.22
CA GLY A 21 9.17 -7.49 -0.82
C GLY A 21 8.14 -6.41 -0.47
N SER A 22 7.65 -6.36 0.78
CA SER A 22 6.68 -5.37 1.25
C SER A 22 7.33 -4.28 2.10
N VAL A 23 6.76 -3.09 2.12
CA VAL A 23 7.10 -2.01 3.07
C VAL A 23 6.42 -2.20 4.44
N LEU A 24 5.72 -3.32 4.65
CA LEU A 24 5.21 -3.76 5.93
C LEU A 24 6.23 -4.67 6.60
N GLY A 25 6.35 -4.61 7.92
CA GLY A 25 7.23 -5.46 8.71
C GLY A 25 8.11 -4.69 9.67
N ALA A 26 8.96 -5.42 10.40
CA ALA A 26 9.91 -4.84 11.34
C ALA A 26 11.03 -4.06 10.62
N ASP A 27 11.63 -3.07 11.30
CA ASP A 27 12.85 -2.44 10.79
C ASP A 27 13.94 -3.51 10.60
N PRO A 28 14.74 -3.47 9.52
CA PRO A 28 14.83 -2.41 8.52
C PRO A 28 13.99 -2.63 7.24
N TYR A 29 13.15 -3.66 7.17
CA TYR A 29 12.46 -4.05 5.93
C TYR A 29 11.65 -2.92 5.27
N PRO A 30 10.83 -2.14 5.98
CA PRO A 30 10.09 -1.04 5.34
C PRO A 30 10.99 -0.06 4.62
N ARG A 31 12.10 0.33 5.25
CA ARG A 31 13.09 1.25 4.70
C ARG A 31 13.81 0.66 3.49
N MET A 32 14.31 -0.57 3.62
CA MET A 32 15.01 -1.26 2.53
C MET A 32 14.13 -1.37 1.29
N VAL A 33 12.89 -1.84 1.46
CA VAL A 33 11.95 -2.01 0.35
C VAL A 33 11.57 -0.66 -0.26
N ARG A 34 11.29 0.36 0.55
CA ARG A 34 11.07 1.73 0.06
C ARG A 34 12.24 2.21 -0.80
N ASP A 35 13.47 2.07 -0.31
CA ASP A 35 14.64 2.58 -1.00
C ASP A 35 14.86 1.89 -2.35
N PHE A 36 14.65 0.57 -2.42
CA PHE A 36 14.68 -0.16 -3.68
C PHE A 36 13.53 0.22 -4.63
N GLN A 37 12.33 0.42 -4.10
CA GLN A 37 11.15 0.81 -4.89
C GLN A 37 11.17 2.29 -5.31
N ALA A 38 11.96 3.15 -4.66
CA ALA A 38 12.05 4.58 -4.95
C ALA A 38 12.51 4.87 -6.39
N VAL A 39 13.11 3.91 -7.07
CA VAL A 39 13.42 4.01 -8.51
C VAL A 39 12.18 4.32 -9.34
N ILE A 40 11.00 3.80 -8.97
CA ILE A 40 9.71 4.07 -9.64
C ILE A 40 9.42 5.57 -9.67
N GLY A 41 9.48 6.22 -8.52
CA GLY A 41 9.20 7.65 -8.44
C GLY A 41 10.30 8.53 -9.01
N ALA A 42 11.56 8.12 -8.89
CA ALA A 42 12.70 8.83 -9.47
C ALA A 42 12.62 8.87 -11.01
N GLU A 43 12.35 7.71 -11.64
CA GLU A 43 12.17 7.62 -13.08
C GLU A 43 10.89 8.32 -13.54
N ALA A 44 9.77 8.15 -12.84
CA ALA A 44 8.52 8.85 -13.15
C ALA A 44 8.69 10.38 -13.11
N ARG A 45 9.46 10.90 -12.14
CA ARG A 45 9.76 12.32 -12.04
C ARG A 45 10.55 12.83 -13.23
N GLN A 46 11.57 12.09 -13.63
CA GLN A 46 12.37 12.44 -14.80
C GLN A 46 11.52 12.39 -16.07
N GLN A 47 10.82 11.30 -16.31
CA GLN A 47 10.00 11.08 -17.50
C GLN A 47 8.91 12.16 -17.68
N ILE A 48 8.19 12.51 -16.60
CA ILE A 48 7.15 13.53 -16.69
C ILE A 48 7.72 14.91 -16.99
N LEU A 49 8.87 15.26 -16.41
CA LEU A 49 9.54 16.51 -16.69
C LEU A 49 10.04 16.59 -18.15
N GLU A 50 10.60 15.49 -18.68
CA GLU A 50 11.02 15.40 -20.08
C GLU A 50 9.83 15.53 -21.04
N ALA A 51 8.71 14.88 -20.70
CA ALA A 51 7.51 14.88 -21.56
C ALA A 51 6.72 16.18 -21.53
N THR A 52 6.63 16.85 -20.38
CA THR A 52 5.68 17.97 -20.17
C THR A 52 6.33 19.27 -19.70
N GLY A 53 7.59 19.24 -19.29
CA GLY A 53 8.30 20.38 -18.70
C GLY A 53 7.87 20.75 -17.27
N ARG A 54 6.96 20.01 -16.66
CA ARG A 54 6.43 20.27 -15.31
C ARG A 54 6.20 19.00 -14.52
N LEU A 55 6.16 19.13 -13.18
CA LEU A 55 5.77 18.04 -12.29
C LEU A 55 4.26 17.75 -12.38
N PRO A 56 3.83 16.54 -12.02
CA PRO A 56 2.41 16.19 -12.03
C PRO A 56 1.66 16.93 -10.92
N GLU A 57 0.37 17.15 -11.10
CA GLU A 57 -0.50 17.75 -10.10
C GLU A 57 -0.96 16.71 -9.07
N CYS A 58 -1.02 15.44 -9.48
CA CYS A 58 -1.48 14.34 -8.65
C CYS A 58 -0.71 13.05 -8.95
N LEU A 59 -0.41 12.30 -7.90
CA LEU A 59 0.10 10.94 -7.96
C LEU A 59 -0.96 9.98 -7.42
N LEU A 60 -1.22 8.90 -8.16
CA LEU A 60 -2.17 7.85 -7.79
C LEU A 60 -1.46 6.50 -7.74
N ALA A 61 -1.70 5.72 -6.70
CA ALA A 61 -1.20 4.35 -6.62
C ALA A 61 -2.11 3.48 -5.76
N CYS A 62 -2.26 2.21 -6.13
CA CYS A 62 -2.95 1.22 -5.29
C CYS A 62 -2.07 0.84 -4.08
N VAL A 63 -2.74 0.56 -2.95
CA VAL A 63 -2.09 0.27 -1.67
C VAL A 63 -2.61 -1.02 -1.07
N GLY A 64 -1.80 -2.09 -1.22
CA GLY A 64 -1.85 -3.31 -0.41
C GLY A 64 -0.94 -3.14 0.80
N GLY A 65 0.18 -3.84 0.89
CA GLY A 65 1.27 -3.49 1.82
C GLY A 65 1.85 -2.11 1.53
N GLY A 66 1.83 -1.69 0.27
CA GLY A 66 2.10 -0.32 -0.18
C GLY A 66 3.49 -0.08 -0.75
N SER A 67 4.22 -1.12 -1.17
CA SER A 67 5.59 -0.96 -1.66
C SER A 67 5.69 -0.14 -2.95
N ASN A 68 4.84 -0.41 -3.95
CA ASN A 68 4.77 0.34 -5.20
C ASN A 68 4.38 1.80 -4.94
N ALA A 69 3.38 2.04 -4.09
CA ALA A 69 2.92 3.37 -3.77
C ALA A 69 3.97 4.19 -3.03
N MET A 70 4.65 3.59 -2.04
CA MET A 70 5.75 4.27 -1.34
C MET A 70 6.92 4.53 -2.29
N GLY A 71 7.24 3.59 -3.19
CA GLY A 71 8.25 3.78 -4.22
C GLY A 71 7.95 4.95 -5.15
N LEU A 72 6.67 5.11 -5.54
CA LEU A 72 6.24 6.24 -6.35
C LEU A 72 6.25 7.55 -5.55
N PHE A 73 5.69 7.57 -4.34
CA PHE A 73 5.48 8.79 -3.57
C PHE A 73 6.75 9.33 -2.92
N TYR A 74 7.66 8.46 -2.49
CA TYR A 74 8.81 8.84 -1.69
C TYR A 74 9.67 9.94 -2.31
N PRO A 75 10.06 9.88 -3.60
CA PRO A 75 10.83 10.95 -4.24
C PRO A 75 10.08 12.29 -4.41
N PHE A 76 8.75 12.31 -4.20
CA PHE A 76 7.92 13.51 -4.31
C PHE A 76 7.42 14.04 -2.96
N LEU A 77 7.78 13.42 -1.84
CA LEU A 77 7.23 13.80 -0.52
C LEU A 77 7.49 15.26 -0.15
N ALA A 78 8.63 15.82 -0.58
CA ALA A 78 8.98 17.21 -0.33
C ALA A 78 8.22 18.21 -1.24
N GLU A 79 7.59 17.75 -2.30
CA GLU A 79 6.86 18.57 -3.27
C GLU A 79 5.43 18.84 -2.77
N THR A 80 5.26 19.84 -1.92
CA THR A 80 3.97 20.11 -1.22
C THR A 80 2.82 20.49 -2.15
N GLY A 81 3.11 20.90 -3.39
CA GLY A 81 2.10 21.22 -4.41
C GLY A 81 1.50 19.99 -5.11
N ILE A 82 2.06 18.80 -4.90
CA ILE A 82 1.59 17.56 -5.53
C ILE A 82 0.64 16.84 -4.57
N ARG A 83 -0.60 16.59 -5.03
CA ARG A 83 -1.55 15.72 -4.34
C ARG A 83 -1.11 14.26 -4.46
N MET A 84 -1.20 13.50 -3.39
CA MET A 84 -0.88 12.07 -3.38
C MET A 84 -2.07 11.27 -2.86
N VAL A 85 -2.52 10.29 -3.64
CA VAL A 85 -3.69 9.47 -3.31
C VAL A 85 -3.34 7.99 -3.38
N GLY A 86 -3.42 7.32 -2.24
CA GLY A 86 -3.34 5.89 -2.12
C GLY A 86 -4.73 5.25 -2.23
N VAL A 87 -4.91 4.32 -3.12
CA VAL A 87 -6.19 3.64 -3.34
C VAL A 87 -6.18 2.28 -2.66
N GLU A 88 -7.04 2.09 -1.67
CA GLU A 88 -7.21 0.84 -0.95
C GLU A 88 -8.36 0.01 -1.51
N ALA A 89 -8.27 -1.32 -1.34
CA ALA A 89 -9.32 -2.24 -1.76
C ALA A 89 -10.57 -2.13 -0.86
N GLY A 90 -11.59 -1.45 -1.36
CA GLY A 90 -12.91 -1.35 -0.72
C GLY A 90 -13.75 -2.62 -0.84
N GLY A 91 -13.33 -3.61 -1.64
CA GLY A 91 -13.95 -4.91 -1.76
C GLY A 91 -15.44 -4.85 -2.11
N LEU A 92 -16.26 -5.56 -1.37
CA LEU A 92 -17.71 -5.51 -1.51
C LEU A 92 -18.35 -4.30 -0.79
N GLY A 93 -17.54 -3.40 -0.25
CA GLY A 93 -17.93 -2.21 0.48
C GLY A 93 -17.47 -2.24 1.94
N VAL A 94 -16.93 -1.10 2.41
CA VAL A 94 -16.44 -0.95 3.80
C VAL A 94 -17.54 -1.25 4.80
N SER A 95 -18.74 -0.69 4.60
CA SER A 95 -19.90 -0.90 5.49
C SER A 95 -20.36 -2.37 5.61
N ARG A 96 -19.96 -3.23 4.67
CA ARG A 96 -20.27 -4.67 4.70
C ARG A 96 -19.20 -5.50 5.41
N GLY A 97 -18.11 -4.87 5.87
CA GLY A 97 -17.00 -5.55 6.54
C GLY A 97 -16.21 -6.52 5.66
N ARG A 98 -16.40 -6.49 4.33
CA ARG A 98 -15.71 -7.34 3.36
C ARG A 98 -14.85 -6.48 2.43
N HIS A 99 -13.75 -6.03 2.94
CA HIS A 99 -12.81 -5.11 2.29
C HIS A 99 -11.39 -5.31 2.85
N ALA A 100 -10.42 -4.64 2.25
CA ALA A 100 -9.04 -4.54 2.74
C ALA A 100 -8.59 -3.06 2.86
N ALA A 101 -9.53 -2.16 3.19
CA ALA A 101 -9.27 -0.74 3.39
C ALA A 101 -8.92 -0.47 4.87
N ARG A 102 -7.62 -0.49 5.19
CA ARG A 102 -7.11 -0.35 6.57
C ARG A 102 -7.32 1.06 7.12
N PHE A 103 -7.21 2.09 6.28
CA PHE A 103 -7.37 3.48 6.73
C PHE A 103 -8.82 3.91 6.84
N ALA A 104 -9.76 3.18 6.26
CA ALA A 104 -11.18 3.43 6.38
C ALA A 104 -11.77 2.87 7.70
N GLU A 105 -11.31 1.68 8.15
CA GLU A 105 -11.93 1.01 9.32
C GLU A 105 -10.90 0.33 10.25
N GLY A 106 -9.62 0.29 9.86
CA GLY A 106 -8.58 -0.29 10.69
C GLY A 106 -8.25 0.56 11.91
N VAL A 107 -7.73 -0.08 12.92
CA VAL A 107 -7.23 0.55 14.15
C VAL A 107 -5.73 0.37 14.28
N GLN A 108 -5.10 1.19 15.11
CA GLN A 108 -3.68 1.02 15.39
C GLN A 108 -3.44 -0.32 16.11
N GLY A 109 -2.55 -1.12 15.53
CA GLY A 109 -2.21 -2.44 16.05
C GLY A 109 -0.79 -2.85 15.68
N ILE A 110 -0.39 -4.04 16.11
CA ILE A 110 0.92 -4.61 15.78
C ILE A 110 0.69 -5.85 14.92
N LEU A 111 1.33 -5.86 13.75
CA LEU A 111 1.31 -7.00 12.84
C LEU A 111 2.69 -7.20 12.24
N HIS A 112 3.21 -8.42 12.25
CA HIS A 112 4.52 -8.79 11.70
C HIS A 112 5.69 -7.89 12.19
N GLY A 113 5.66 -7.54 13.49
CA GLY A 113 6.73 -6.78 14.13
C GLY A 113 6.70 -5.27 13.84
N THR A 114 5.63 -4.75 13.26
CA THR A 114 5.44 -3.31 13.03
C THR A 114 4.15 -2.78 13.64
N ARG A 115 4.17 -1.55 14.11
CA ARG A 115 2.97 -0.81 14.51
C ARG A 115 2.45 -0.03 13.31
N SER A 116 1.20 -0.27 12.95
CA SER A 116 0.52 0.39 11.83
C SER A 116 -1.00 0.33 12.00
N TYR A 117 -1.77 0.63 10.95
CA TYR A 117 -3.21 0.39 10.91
C TYR A 117 -3.48 -1.04 10.45
N VAL A 118 -4.33 -1.74 11.19
CA VAL A 118 -4.64 -3.16 10.98
C VAL A 118 -6.15 -3.37 11.08
N LEU A 119 -6.68 -4.19 10.19
CA LEU A 119 -8.05 -4.69 10.30
C LEU A 119 -8.06 -5.83 11.32
N GLN A 120 -8.54 -5.55 12.52
CA GLN A 120 -8.64 -6.51 13.62
C GLN A 120 -9.99 -6.35 14.36
N ASP A 121 -10.38 -7.39 15.07
CA ASP A 121 -11.56 -7.37 15.93
C ASP A 121 -11.26 -6.80 17.33
N ALA A 122 -12.26 -6.82 18.21
CA ALA A 122 -12.14 -6.31 19.58
C ALA A 122 -11.12 -7.09 20.44
N ASP A 123 -10.86 -8.34 20.09
CA ASP A 123 -9.90 -9.21 20.77
C ASP A 123 -8.49 -9.11 20.15
N GLY A 124 -8.31 -8.23 19.15
CA GLY A 124 -7.05 -8.03 18.46
C GLY A 124 -6.72 -9.10 17.42
N GLN A 125 -7.69 -9.95 17.06
CA GLN A 125 -7.50 -10.96 16.02
C GLN A 125 -7.64 -10.33 14.64
N ILE A 126 -6.78 -10.73 13.72
CA ILE A 126 -6.79 -10.23 12.35
C ILE A 126 -8.08 -10.66 11.65
N ARG A 127 -8.81 -9.68 11.12
CA ARG A 127 -10.04 -9.93 10.35
C ARG A 127 -9.71 -10.50 8.97
N VAL A 128 -10.59 -11.36 8.48
CA VAL A 128 -10.53 -11.84 7.09
C VAL A 128 -10.89 -10.67 6.17
N THR A 129 -10.02 -10.40 5.23
CA THR A 129 -10.19 -9.34 4.23
C THR A 129 -10.81 -9.89 2.96
N HIS A 130 -11.20 -9.00 2.05
CA HIS A 130 -11.70 -9.34 0.73
C HIS A 130 -11.34 -8.27 -0.29
N SER A 131 -10.84 -8.70 -1.44
CA SER A 131 -10.65 -7.89 -2.64
C SER A 131 -10.63 -8.80 -3.87
N ILE A 132 -11.21 -8.34 -4.98
CA ILE A 132 -11.02 -8.98 -6.29
C ILE A 132 -9.55 -8.90 -6.74
N SER A 133 -8.83 -7.91 -6.29
CA SER A 133 -7.39 -7.78 -6.49
C SER A 133 -6.63 -8.53 -5.39
N ALA A 134 -6.15 -9.73 -5.71
CA ALA A 134 -5.44 -10.58 -4.76
C ALA A 134 -4.20 -9.91 -4.14
N GLY A 135 -3.52 -9.03 -4.88
CA GLY A 135 -2.35 -8.28 -4.40
C GLY A 135 -2.69 -7.19 -3.38
N LEU A 136 -3.95 -6.79 -3.27
CA LEU A 136 -4.43 -5.79 -2.31
C LEU A 136 -5.21 -6.41 -1.15
N ASP A 137 -5.46 -7.73 -1.17
CA ASP A 137 -6.23 -8.45 -0.15
C ASP A 137 -5.36 -8.77 1.07
N TYR A 138 -5.14 -7.75 1.91
CA TYR A 138 -4.28 -7.86 3.09
C TYR A 138 -4.74 -6.93 4.22
N SER A 139 -4.61 -7.39 5.47
CA SER A 139 -5.16 -6.70 6.65
C SER A 139 -4.28 -5.60 7.22
N GLY A 140 -3.03 -5.48 6.79
CA GLY A 140 -2.08 -4.48 7.28
C GLY A 140 -1.59 -3.55 6.19
N VAL A 141 -0.88 -2.52 6.58
CA VAL A 141 -0.26 -1.54 5.66
C VAL A 141 1.09 -1.08 6.22
N GLY A 142 1.98 -0.64 5.35
CA GLY A 142 3.31 -0.18 5.75
C GLY A 142 3.27 0.97 6.77
N PRO A 143 4.18 0.99 7.76
CA PRO A 143 4.20 2.02 8.81
C PRO A 143 4.46 3.42 8.27
N GLU A 144 5.20 3.58 7.18
CA GLU A 144 5.40 4.89 6.55
C GLU A 144 4.11 5.42 5.92
N HIS A 145 3.27 4.55 5.34
CA HIS A 145 1.94 4.95 4.89
C HIS A 145 1.07 5.46 6.04
N ALA A 146 1.09 4.77 7.19
CA ALA A 146 0.40 5.20 8.40
C ALA A 146 0.89 6.58 8.86
N TYR A 147 2.20 6.79 8.90
CA TYR A 147 2.80 8.05 9.28
C TYR A 147 2.40 9.20 8.35
N TYR A 148 2.51 9.04 7.02
CA TYR A 148 2.16 10.09 6.07
C TYR A 148 0.66 10.35 5.97
N ARG A 149 -0.17 9.35 6.24
CA ARG A 149 -1.61 9.52 6.41
C ARG A 149 -1.93 10.39 7.62
N ASP A 150 -1.30 10.11 8.76
CA ASP A 150 -1.54 10.85 10.01
C ASP A 150 -1.00 12.29 9.94
N LEU A 151 0.03 12.53 9.14
CA LEU A 151 0.50 13.89 8.79
C LEU A 151 -0.41 14.62 7.78
N GLY A 152 -1.38 13.97 7.19
CA GLY A 152 -2.18 14.53 6.10
C GLY A 152 -1.41 14.75 4.79
N ARG A 153 -0.24 14.11 4.62
CA ARG A 153 0.56 14.26 3.39
C ARG A 153 0.06 13.38 2.25
N ILE A 154 -0.48 12.23 2.57
CA ILE A 154 -1.05 11.28 1.61
C ILE A 154 -2.49 11.02 2.01
N GLU A 155 -3.39 11.19 1.06
CA GLU A 155 -4.81 10.86 1.17
C GLU A 155 -5.01 9.37 0.83
N TYR A 156 -5.93 8.69 1.51
CA TYR A 156 -6.28 7.30 1.19
C TYR A 156 -7.78 7.17 0.99
N VAL A 157 -8.15 6.50 -0.10
CA VAL A 157 -9.54 6.30 -0.49
C VAL A 157 -9.81 4.82 -0.75
N PRO A 158 -10.91 4.26 -0.24
CA PRO A 158 -11.33 2.91 -0.60
C PRO A 158 -12.08 2.93 -1.93
N VAL A 159 -11.77 1.98 -2.80
CA VAL A 159 -12.48 1.74 -4.08
C VAL A 159 -13.01 0.31 -4.08
N THR A 160 -14.30 0.15 -4.35
CA THR A 160 -14.97 -1.15 -4.39
C THR A 160 -14.53 -1.99 -5.59
N ASP A 161 -14.75 -3.31 -5.53
CA ASP A 161 -14.46 -4.23 -6.63
C ASP A 161 -15.19 -3.82 -7.92
N THR A 162 -16.43 -3.34 -7.80
CA THR A 162 -17.24 -2.86 -8.96
C THR A 162 -16.61 -1.62 -9.58
N GLU A 163 -16.31 -0.60 -8.79
CA GLU A 163 -15.69 0.64 -9.27
C GLU A 163 -14.30 0.37 -9.87
N ALA A 164 -13.53 -0.55 -9.29
CA ALA A 164 -12.23 -0.95 -9.83
C ALA A 164 -12.36 -1.58 -11.23
N LEU A 165 -13.36 -2.46 -11.45
CA LEU A 165 -13.62 -3.06 -12.74
C LEU A 165 -14.16 -2.05 -13.78
N GLU A 166 -14.98 -1.09 -13.34
CA GLU A 166 -15.44 0.02 -14.20
C GLU A 166 -14.26 0.89 -14.63
N GLY A 167 -13.38 1.27 -13.70
CA GLY A 167 -12.16 2.01 -14.00
C GLY A 167 -11.22 1.24 -14.94
N PHE A 168 -11.07 -0.07 -14.73
CA PHE A 168 -10.27 -0.93 -15.61
C PHE A 168 -10.82 -0.92 -17.05
N ARG A 169 -12.14 -1.08 -17.23
CA ARG A 169 -12.76 -1.04 -18.57
C ARG A 169 -12.57 0.32 -19.24
N LEU A 170 -12.82 1.40 -18.48
CA LEU A 170 -12.64 2.76 -18.99
C LEU A 170 -11.21 2.99 -19.46
N LEU A 171 -10.21 2.55 -18.70
CA LEU A 171 -8.80 2.69 -19.06
C LEU A 171 -8.47 1.89 -20.34
N CYS A 172 -9.00 0.65 -20.47
CA CYS A 172 -8.84 -0.13 -21.69
C CYS A 172 -9.46 0.55 -22.92
N GLU A 173 -10.65 1.15 -22.76
CA GLU A 173 -11.40 1.80 -23.86
C GLU A 173 -10.78 3.12 -24.29
N THR A 174 -10.22 3.90 -23.35
CA THR A 174 -9.75 5.26 -23.64
C THR A 174 -8.26 5.32 -23.93
N GLU A 175 -7.46 4.47 -23.30
CA GLU A 175 -5.99 4.53 -23.35
C GLU A 175 -5.36 3.30 -24.00
N GLY A 176 -6.12 2.22 -24.21
CA GLY A 176 -5.62 0.97 -24.78
C GLY A 176 -4.68 0.19 -23.83
N ILE A 177 -4.82 0.40 -22.53
CA ILE A 177 -4.01 -0.22 -21.47
C ILE A 177 -4.78 -1.39 -20.84
#